data_779c7c676c4d8253c6ea7c55e002931e
#
_entry.id   779c7c676c4d8253c6ea7c55e002931e
#
_cell.length_a   1.000
_cell.length_b   1.000
_cell.length_c   1.000
_cell.angle_alpha   90.00
_cell.angle_beta   90.00
_cell.angle_gamma   90.00
#
_symmetry.space_group_name_H-M   'P 1'
#
loop_
_entity.id
_entity.type
_entity.pdbx_description
1 polymer ?
#
loop_
_entity_poly.entity_id
_entity_poly.type
_entity_poly.pdbx_seq_one_letter_code
_entity_poly.pdbx_strand_id
1 'polypeptide(L)'
;MIDAIVYSSLSGSCEEYAHRMSAALHVPFFTEQSHICPTGRKVVYIGWLLAGKVVGLDKAKERYNVVGVVSVGMGAPAANAEEVCRKKNGLGTDIAVFPLQGRFDLKRLPLPYRLIMKVKIKDIAKRLNAKAAKITLTPAEQACLTMATVGRGEPATWDGIKAAIDWVEANSFHSKFPEPKVC
;
A
#
# COMPACT_ATOMS: atom_id res chain seq x y z
N MET A 1 -10.02 -15.62 7.91
CA MET A 1 -10.57 -14.23 7.95
C MET A 1 -9.53 -13.34 8.63
N ILE A 2 -9.33 -12.13 8.16
CA ILE A 2 -8.53 -11.12 8.89
C ILE A 2 -9.40 -10.46 9.96
N ASP A 3 -8.77 -9.95 11.01
CA ASP A 3 -9.46 -9.30 12.13
C ASP A 3 -9.55 -7.78 11.93
N ALA A 4 -8.58 -7.19 11.23
CA ALA A 4 -8.50 -5.75 11.00
C ALA A 4 -7.57 -5.40 9.84
N ILE A 5 -7.65 -4.15 9.42
CA ILE A 5 -6.69 -3.49 8.54
C ILE A 5 -5.91 -2.48 9.37
N VAL A 6 -4.58 -2.50 9.27
CA VAL A 6 -3.72 -1.52 9.94
C VAL A 6 -2.97 -0.72 8.89
N TYR A 7 -2.90 0.60 9.03
CA TYR A 7 -2.25 1.42 8.02
C TYR A 7 -1.36 2.53 8.60
N SER A 8 -0.35 2.90 7.80
CA SER A 8 0.44 4.13 7.98
C SER A 8 0.31 5.00 6.74
N SER A 9 -0.14 6.23 6.89
CA SER A 9 -0.39 7.14 5.77
C SER A 9 0.30 8.49 5.97
N LEU A 10 0.90 9.02 4.90
CA LEU A 10 1.53 10.33 4.90
C LEU A 10 0.76 11.34 4.03
N SER A 11 0.19 10.89 2.91
CA SER A 11 -0.52 11.73 1.93
C SER A 11 -2.02 11.39 1.81
N GLY A 12 -2.52 10.50 2.65
CA GLY A 12 -3.91 10.04 2.65
C GLY A 12 -4.20 8.81 1.77
N SER A 13 -3.25 8.35 0.94
CA SER A 13 -3.49 7.21 0.04
C SER A 13 -3.73 5.90 0.78
N CYS A 14 -2.88 5.60 1.78
CA CYS A 14 -3.02 4.35 2.54
C CYS A 14 -4.32 4.34 3.34
N GLU A 15 -4.75 5.49 3.84
CA GLU A 15 -6.04 5.66 4.51
C GLU A 15 -7.22 5.42 3.56
N GLU A 16 -7.18 5.98 2.35
CA GLU A 16 -8.19 5.76 1.32
C GLU A 16 -8.31 4.27 0.96
N TYR A 17 -7.18 3.59 0.76
CA TYR A 17 -7.19 2.15 0.51
C TYR A 17 -7.69 1.35 1.72
N ALA A 18 -7.32 1.73 2.95
CA ALA A 18 -7.81 1.09 4.17
C ALA A 18 -9.32 1.23 4.30
N HIS A 19 -9.86 2.42 4.03
CA HIS A 19 -11.30 2.68 4.05
C HIS A 19 -12.04 1.82 3.02
N ARG A 20 -11.56 1.77 1.76
CA ARG A 20 -12.18 0.96 0.70
C ARG A 20 -12.16 -0.54 1.03
N MET A 21 -11.03 -1.04 1.51
CA MET A 21 -10.87 -2.44 1.90
C MET A 21 -11.75 -2.78 3.12
N SER A 22 -11.82 -1.88 4.11
CA SER A 22 -12.68 -2.02 5.30
C SER A 22 -14.16 -2.08 4.90
N ALA A 23 -14.60 -1.20 4.02
CA ALA A 23 -15.99 -1.18 3.53
C ALA A 23 -16.37 -2.46 2.79
N ALA A 24 -15.46 -3.02 1.98
CA ALA A 24 -15.72 -4.24 1.23
C ALA A 24 -15.71 -5.49 2.11
N LEU A 25 -14.77 -5.58 3.05
CA LEU A 25 -14.57 -6.76 3.89
C LEU A 25 -15.35 -6.73 5.21
N HIS A 26 -16.01 -5.61 5.54
CA HIS A 26 -16.72 -5.38 6.81
C HIS A 26 -15.84 -5.60 8.05
N VAL A 27 -14.55 -5.22 7.97
CA VAL A 27 -13.59 -5.29 9.09
C VAL A 27 -13.14 -3.90 9.51
N PRO A 28 -12.83 -3.66 10.80
CA PRO A 28 -12.34 -2.36 11.25
C PRO A 28 -10.96 -2.04 10.67
N PHE A 29 -10.65 -0.73 10.59
CA PHE A 29 -9.32 -0.27 10.21
C PHE A 29 -8.77 0.73 11.23
N PHE A 30 -7.45 0.70 11.42
CA PHE A 30 -6.75 1.48 12.44
C PHE A 30 -5.45 2.05 11.88
N THR A 31 -5.05 3.22 12.38
CA THR A 31 -3.70 3.71 12.14
C THR A 31 -2.69 2.86 12.91
N GLU A 32 -1.47 2.72 12.40
CA GLU A 32 -0.36 2.04 13.10
C GLU A 32 -0.13 2.58 14.53
N GLN A 33 -0.38 3.87 14.74
CA GLN A 33 -0.22 4.53 16.03
C GLN A 33 -1.38 4.26 17.01
N SER A 34 -2.48 3.70 16.52
CA SER A 34 -3.63 3.39 17.37
C SER A 34 -3.31 2.23 18.33
N HIS A 35 -3.62 2.42 19.60
CA HIS A 35 -3.52 1.37 20.62
C HIS A 35 -4.84 0.56 20.78
N ILE A 36 -5.85 0.90 19.98
CA ILE A 36 -7.19 0.28 20.08
C ILE A 36 -7.20 -1.13 19.48
N CYS A 37 -6.43 -1.37 18.40
CA CYS A 37 -6.32 -2.70 17.83
C CYS A 37 -5.49 -3.61 18.76
N PRO A 38 -6.05 -4.72 19.27
CA PRO A 38 -5.33 -5.63 20.16
C PRO A 38 -4.13 -6.29 19.45
N THR A 39 -3.10 -6.61 20.21
CA THR A 39 -1.92 -7.33 19.71
C THR A 39 -2.26 -8.76 19.27
N GLY A 40 -1.45 -9.34 18.38
CA GLY A 40 -1.62 -10.72 17.91
C GLY A 40 -2.73 -10.94 16.87
N ARG A 41 -3.53 -9.92 16.55
CA ARG A 41 -4.58 -10.02 15.53
C ARG A 41 -4.02 -10.26 14.14
N LYS A 42 -4.75 -11.03 13.32
CA LYS A 42 -4.48 -11.21 11.89
C LYS A 42 -4.85 -9.94 11.14
N VAL A 43 -3.87 -9.30 10.54
CA VAL A 43 -4.10 -8.02 9.84
C VAL A 43 -3.55 -8.01 8.42
N VAL A 44 -4.18 -7.22 7.55
CA VAL A 44 -3.55 -6.70 6.35
C VAL A 44 -2.95 -5.34 6.70
N TYR A 45 -1.68 -5.16 6.40
CA TYR A 45 -0.98 -3.90 6.63
C TYR A 45 -0.91 -3.08 5.33
N ILE A 46 -1.28 -1.80 5.39
CA ILE A 46 -1.22 -0.87 4.26
C ILE A 46 -0.23 0.24 4.59
N GLY A 47 0.88 0.30 3.86
CA GLY A 47 1.92 1.30 4.12
C GLY A 47 2.49 1.94 2.86
N TRP A 48 2.92 3.18 2.99
CA TRP A 48 3.58 3.89 1.91
C TRP A 48 5.07 3.50 1.78
N LEU A 49 5.61 3.62 0.56
CA LEU A 49 6.98 3.22 0.25
C LEU A 49 7.96 4.39 0.43
N LEU A 50 8.98 4.17 1.25
CA LEU A 50 10.17 5.01 1.35
C LEU A 50 11.41 4.20 0.96
N ALA A 51 12.02 4.52 -0.17
CA ALA A 51 13.20 3.81 -0.70
C ALA A 51 13.02 2.27 -0.82
N GLY A 52 11.79 1.82 -1.10
CA GLY A 52 11.41 0.40 -1.23
C GLY A 52 11.03 -0.27 0.10
N LYS A 53 11.20 0.40 1.24
CA LYS A 53 10.69 -0.05 2.54
C LYS A 53 9.25 0.41 2.73
N VAL A 54 8.41 -0.47 3.24
CA VAL A 54 7.04 -0.14 3.68
C VAL A 54 7.13 0.45 5.07
N VAL A 55 6.78 1.74 5.17
CA VAL A 55 6.91 2.48 6.44
C VAL A 55 5.94 1.93 7.48
N GLY A 56 6.44 1.69 8.70
CA GLY A 56 5.68 1.17 9.84
C GLY A 56 5.53 -0.36 9.86
N LEU A 57 5.89 -1.08 8.78
CA LEU A 57 5.67 -2.52 8.68
C LEU A 57 6.44 -3.33 9.75
N ASP A 58 7.67 -2.94 10.08
CA ASP A 58 8.46 -3.68 11.08
C ASP A 58 7.78 -3.63 12.45
N LYS A 59 7.30 -2.46 12.88
CA LYS A 59 6.50 -2.30 14.11
C LYS A 59 5.17 -3.06 14.04
N ALA A 60 4.53 -3.07 12.86
CA ALA A 60 3.30 -3.83 12.70
C ALA A 60 3.53 -5.33 12.87
N LYS A 61 4.64 -5.88 12.35
CA LYS A 61 5.02 -7.29 12.54
C LYS A 61 5.33 -7.66 14.00
N GLU A 62 5.82 -6.71 14.80
CA GLU A 62 6.04 -6.92 16.25
C GLU A 62 4.73 -7.02 17.04
N ARG A 63 3.67 -6.34 16.56
CA ARG A 63 2.39 -6.24 17.28
C ARG A 63 1.32 -7.19 16.76
N TYR A 64 1.33 -7.49 15.48
CA TYR A 64 0.26 -8.19 14.78
C TYR A 64 0.79 -9.38 13.97
N ASN A 65 -0.10 -10.33 13.71
CA ASN A 65 0.12 -11.36 12.71
C ASN A 65 -0.22 -10.78 11.32
N VAL A 66 0.78 -10.22 10.66
CA VAL A 66 0.62 -9.60 9.32
C VAL A 66 0.57 -10.70 8.27
N VAL A 67 -0.58 -10.92 7.65
CA VAL A 67 -0.80 -11.94 6.61
C VAL A 67 -0.78 -11.39 5.20
N GLY A 68 -0.94 -10.08 5.04
CA GLY A 68 -0.88 -9.39 3.76
C GLY A 68 -0.33 -7.97 3.89
N VAL A 69 0.35 -7.50 2.87
CA VAL A 69 0.94 -6.16 2.81
C VAL A 69 0.52 -5.47 1.52
N VAL A 70 -0.12 -4.32 1.65
CA VAL A 70 -0.37 -3.40 0.55
C VAL A 70 0.69 -2.31 0.58
N SER A 71 1.57 -2.31 -0.42
CA SER A 71 2.67 -1.35 -0.52
C SER A 71 2.32 -0.22 -1.50
N VAL A 72 2.15 1.00 -0.98
CA VAL A 72 1.64 2.13 -1.76
C VAL A 72 2.78 3.05 -2.17
N GLY A 73 3.06 3.07 -3.48
CA GLY A 73 4.06 3.94 -4.10
C GLY A 73 3.44 5.14 -4.80
N MET A 74 4.28 6.14 -5.14
CA MET A 74 3.83 7.28 -5.94
C MET A 74 3.62 6.92 -7.41
N GLY A 75 4.44 6.02 -7.95
CA GLY A 75 4.40 5.60 -9.35
C GLY A 75 3.63 4.29 -9.55
N ALA A 76 3.34 3.99 -10.82
CA ALA A 76 2.82 2.69 -11.23
C ALA A 76 3.77 1.57 -10.76
N PRO A 77 3.24 0.48 -10.20
CA PRO A 77 4.05 -0.67 -9.84
C PRO A 77 4.76 -1.26 -11.07
N ALA A 78 6.05 -1.53 -10.96
CA ALA A 78 6.79 -2.28 -11.97
C ALA A 78 6.37 -3.76 -11.94
N ALA A 79 6.63 -4.50 -13.03
CA ALA A 79 6.27 -5.91 -13.12
C ALA A 79 6.86 -6.78 -11.97
N ASN A 80 8.03 -6.41 -11.45
CA ASN A 80 8.69 -7.09 -10.33
C ASN A 80 8.50 -6.38 -8.98
N ALA A 81 7.52 -5.47 -8.86
CA ALA A 81 7.33 -4.66 -7.66
C ALA A 81 7.05 -5.50 -6.40
N GLU A 82 6.33 -6.60 -6.55
CA GLU A 82 6.08 -7.56 -5.46
C GLU A 82 7.38 -8.17 -4.94
N GLU A 83 8.21 -8.73 -5.83
CA GLU A 83 9.48 -9.35 -5.47
C GLU A 83 10.43 -8.35 -4.79
N VAL A 84 10.53 -7.15 -5.35
CA VAL A 84 11.33 -6.06 -4.78
C VAL A 84 10.81 -5.68 -3.39
N CYS A 85 9.50 -5.60 -3.21
CA CYS A 85 8.89 -5.31 -1.91
C CYS A 85 9.21 -6.42 -0.90
N ARG A 86 9.04 -7.69 -1.26
CA ARG A 86 9.40 -8.84 -0.40
C ARG A 86 10.84 -8.77 0.06
N LYS A 87 11.77 -8.67 -0.89
CA LYS A 87 13.21 -8.63 -0.60
C LYS A 87 13.59 -7.45 0.30
N LYS A 88 13.07 -6.28 0.02
CA LYS A 88 13.38 -5.05 0.78
C LYS A 88 12.81 -5.06 2.21
N ASN A 89 11.75 -5.78 2.47
CA ASN A 89 11.04 -5.80 3.75
C ASN A 89 11.14 -7.14 4.49
N GLY A 90 11.96 -8.09 3.99
CA GLY A 90 12.14 -9.41 4.62
C GLY A 90 10.83 -10.17 4.75
N LEU A 91 10.00 -10.18 3.68
CA LEU A 91 8.71 -10.87 3.68
C LEU A 91 8.85 -12.26 3.11
N GLY A 92 8.39 -13.25 3.85
CA GLY A 92 8.27 -14.64 3.42
C GLY A 92 7.19 -14.82 2.33
N THR A 93 7.13 -16.03 1.77
CA THR A 93 6.13 -16.40 0.76
C THR A 93 4.72 -16.57 1.34
N ASP A 94 4.63 -16.70 2.65
CA ASP A 94 3.39 -16.80 3.44
C ASP A 94 2.62 -15.47 3.58
N ILE A 95 3.31 -14.34 3.33
CA ILE A 95 2.69 -13.01 3.38
C ILE A 95 2.34 -12.56 1.95
N ALA A 96 1.08 -12.30 1.67
CA ALA A 96 0.67 -11.75 0.37
C ALA A 96 1.13 -10.29 0.21
N VAL A 97 1.53 -9.89 -1.01
CA VAL A 97 2.01 -8.53 -1.27
C VAL A 97 1.30 -7.92 -2.47
N PHE A 98 0.75 -6.72 -2.29
CA PHE A 98 -0.01 -6.00 -3.29
C PHE A 98 0.58 -4.60 -3.50
N PRO A 99 1.44 -4.42 -4.52
CA PRO A 99 1.98 -3.11 -4.87
C PRO A 99 0.92 -2.24 -5.56
N LEU A 100 0.68 -1.04 -5.04
CA LEU A 100 -0.31 -0.10 -5.57
C LEU A 100 0.28 1.29 -5.81
N GLN A 101 -0.36 2.05 -6.70
CA GLN A 101 -0.11 3.46 -6.88
C GLN A 101 -1.02 4.29 -5.98
N GLY A 102 -0.45 5.24 -5.23
CA GLY A 102 -1.20 6.17 -4.39
C GLY A 102 -1.25 7.59 -4.95
N ARG A 103 -2.00 8.46 -4.26
CA ARG A 103 -1.96 9.91 -4.52
C ARG A 103 -0.63 10.49 -4.05
N PHE A 104 -0.28 11.64 -4.60
CA PHE A 104 0.88 12.40 -4.21
C PHE A 104 0.52 13.87 -4.01
N ASP A 105 0.99 14.49 -2.95
CA ASP A 105 0.94 15.93 -2.74
C ASP A 105 2.21 16.40 -2.04
N LEU A 106 3.09 17.01 -2.81
CA LEU A 106 4.38 17.50 -2.33
C LEU A 106 4.24 18.54 -1.21
N LYS A 107 3.18 19.33 -1.23
CA LYS A 107 2.95 20.40 -0.24
C LYS A 107 2.55 19.83 1.12
N ARG A 108 1.91 18.67 1.16
CA ARG A 108 1.50 17.99 2.40
C ARG A 108 2.62 17.21 3.07
N LEU A 109 3.74 16.98 2.36
CA LEU A 109 4.87 16.26 2.95
C LEU A 109 5.59 17.12 3.99
N PRO A 110 6.01 16.54 5.13
CA PRO A 110 6.93 17.18 6.06
C PRO A 110 8.22 17.63 5.35
N LEU A 111 8.86 18.70 5.84
CA LEU A 111 10.00 19.33 5.18
C LEU A 111 11.11 18.36 4.74
N PRO A 112 11.61 17.42 5.57
CA PRO A 112 12.67 16.51 5.15
C PRO A 112 12.27 15.63 3.98
N TYR A 113 11.06 15.07 4.01
CA TYR A 113 10.53 14.25 2.90
C TYR A 113 10.28 15.08 1.65
N ARG A 114 9.83 16.33 1.80
CA ARG A 114 9.60 17.25 0.68
C ARG A 114 10.88 17.55 -0.09
N LEU A 115 12.01 17.73 0.60
CA LEU A 115 13.31 17.98 -0.05
C LEU A 115 13.77 16.74 -0.85
N ILE A 116 13.70 15.56 -0.26
CA ILE A 116 14.05 14.30 -0.92
C ILE A 116 13.15 14.08 -2.15
N MET A 117 11.85 14.30 -2.00
CA MET A 117 10.89 14.10 -3.08
C MET A 117 11.03 15.10 -4.21
N LYS A 118 11.42 16.36 -3.95
CA LYS A 118 11.73 17.33 -5.02
C LYS A 118 12.81 16.83 -5.98
N VAL A 119 13.83 16.15 -5.48
CA VAL A 119 14.87 15.58 -6.34
C VAL A 119 14.32 14.37 -7.10
N LYS A 120 13.61 13.48 -6.42
CA LYS A 120 13.05 12.25 -7.03
C LYS A 120 12.02 12.54 -8.12
N ILE A 121 11.09 13.48 -7.91
CA ILE A 121 10.08 13.80 -8.93
C ILE A 121 10.70 14.41 -10.20
N LYS A 122 11.78 15.18 -10.09
CA LYS A 122 12.53 15.67 -11.26
C LYS A 122 13.14 14.53 -12.07
N ASP A 123 13.73 13.54 -11.41
CA ASP A 123 14.29 12.36 -12.06
C ASP A 123 13.19 11.48 -12.70
N ILE A 124 12.08 11.28 -12.02
CA ILE A 124 10.91 10.55 -12.55
C ILE A 124 10.35 11.27 -13.79
N ALA A 125 10.14 12.59 -13.71
CA ALA A 125 9.66 13.37 -14.83
C ALA A 125 10.60 13.29 -16.03
N LYS A 126 11.92 13.41 -15.80
CA LYS A 126 12.94 13.27 -16.86
C LYS A 126 12.87 11.90 -17.55
N ARG A 127 12.79 10.82 -16.78
CA ARG A 127 12.71 9.44 -17.31
C ARG A 127 11.42 9.19 -18.09
N LEU A 128 10.27 9.62 -17.53
CA LEU A 128 8.98 9.43 -18.21
C LEU A 128 8.84 10.29 -19.46
N ASN A 129 9.36 11.52 -19.47
CA ASN A 129 9.41 12.35 -20.68
C ASN A 129 10.30 11.73 -21.76
N ALA A 130 11.47 11.18 -21.38
CA ALA A 130 12.33 10.48 -22.33
C ALA A 130 11.69 9.19 -22.87
N LYS A 131 10.84 8.52 -22.09
CA LYS A 131 10.04 7.37 -22.53
C LYS A 131 8.91 7.80 -23.45
N ALA A 132 8.19 8.86 -23.10
CA ALA A 132 7.08 9.42 -23.88
C ALA A 132 7.51 9.88 -25.28
N ALA A 133 8.76 10.31 -25.44
CA ALA A 133 9.33 10.67 -26.73
C ALA A 133 9.52 9.47 -27.69
N LYS A 134 9.47 8.24 -27.17
CA LYS A 134 9.71 7.01 -27.94
C LYS A 134 8.47 6.11 -28.06
N ILE A 135 7.64 6.09 -27.04
CA ILE A 135 6.44 5.22 -26.96
C ILE A 135 5.33 5.92 -26.18
N THR A 136 4.09 5.50 -26.44
CA THR A 136 2.93 5.95 -25.66
C THR A 136 3.03 5.46 -24.21
N LEU A 137 2.84 6.35 -23.24
CA LEU A 137 2.79 6.01 -21.83
C LEU A 137 1.46 5.31 -21.50
N THR A 138 1.52 4.37 -20.56
CA THR A 138 0.31 3.80 -19.96
C THR A 138 -0.44 4.84 -19.13
N PRO A 139 -1.75 4.67 -18.86
CA PRO A 139 -2.51 5.59 -18.00
C PRO A 139 -1.88 5.82 -16.62
N ALA A 140 -1.32 4.76 -16.01
CA ALA A 140 -0.63 4.85 -14.73
C ALA A 140 0.70 5.63 -14.82
N GLU A 141 1.45 5.47 -15.90
CA GLU A 141 2.67 6.25 -16.15
C GLU A 141 2.35 7.72 -16.45
N GLN A 142 1.27 7.98 -17.17
CA GLN A 142 0.80 9.34 -17.45
C GLN A 142 0.37 10.03 -16.14
N ALA A 143 -0.38 9.35 -15.28
CA ALA A 143 -0.72 9.86 -13.95
C ALA A 143 0.53 10.16 -13.10
N CYS A 144 1.52 9.25 -13.14
CA CYS A 144 2.79 9.43 -12.44
C CYS A 144 3.59 10.63 -12.99
N LEU A 145 3.63 10.83 -14.32
CA LEU A 145 4.27 12.00 -14.95
C LEU A 145 3.57 13.30 -14.53
N THR A 146 2.25 13.31 -14.54
CA THR A 146 1.46 14.46 -14.08
C THR A 146 1.75 14.77 -12.62
N MET A 147 1.74 13.76 -11.73
CA MET A 147 2.12 13.94 -10.32
C MET A 147 3.53 14.50 -10.15
N ALA A 148 4.49 14.01 -10.94
CA ALA A 148 5.88 14.44 -10.87
C ALA A 148 6.07 15.88 -11.38
N THR A 149 5.31 16.29 -12.40
CA THR A 149 5.40 17.61 -13.02
C THR A 149 4.70 18.67 -12.18
N VAL A 150 3.48 18.38 -11.73
CA VAL A 150 2.63 19.32 -10.96
C VAL A 150 2.99 19.31 -9.47
N GLY A 151 3.64 18.22 -8.98
CA GLY A 151 3.92 17.99 -7.56
C GLY A 151 2.68 17.56 -6.76
N ARG A 152 1.60 17.21 -7.46
CA ARG A 152 0.34 16.75 -6.90
C ARG A 152 -0.42 15.91 -7.93
N GLY A 153 -1.17 14.90 -7.45
CA GLY A 153 -2.04 14.09 -8.32
C GLY A 153 -2.63 12.89 -7.60
N GLU A 154 -3.61 12.31 -8.26
CA GLU A 154 -4.27 11.07 -7.87
C GLU A 154 -3.70 9.89 -8.70
N PRO A 155 -3.83 8.64 -8.26
CA PRO A 155 -3.55 7.49 -9.12
C PRO A 155 -4.54 7.45 -10.29
N ALA A 156 -4.20 6.71 -11.34
CA ALA A 156 -5.10 6.53 -12.50
C ALA A 156 -6.42 5.86 -12.10
N THR A 157 -6.36 4.95 -11.13
CA THR A 157 -7.52 4.28 -10.53
C THR A 157 -7.22 3.85 -9.10
N TRP A 158 -8.26 3.69 -8.29
CA TRP A 158 -8.21 3.11 -6.95
C TRP A 158 -8.53 1.61 -6.93
N ASP A 159 -8.87 1.03 -8.10
CA ASP A 159 -9.34 -0.36 -8.21
C ASP A 159 -8.26 -1.40 -7.93
N GLY A 160 -6.97 -0.99 -7.93
CA GLY A 160 -5.87 -1.89 -7.58
C GLY A 160 -6.02 -2.61 -6.24
N ILE A 161 -6.78 -2.03 -5.30
CA ILE A 161 -7.08 -2.66 -3.99
C ILE A 161 -7.96 -3.92 -4.14
N LYS A 162 -8.69 -4.05 -5.26
CA LYS A 162 -9.58 -5.20 -5.48
C LYS A 162 -8.83 -6.54 -5.41
N ALA A 163 -7.63 -6.63 -5.94
CA ALA A 163 -6.82 -7.85 -5.85
C ALA A 163 -6.52 -8.27 -4.41
N ALA A 164 -6.29 -7.29 -3.52
CA ALA A 164 -6.08 -7.57 -2.09
C ALA A 164 -7.39 -7.98 -1.39
N ILE A 165 -8.52 -7.39 -1.77
CA ILE A 165 -9.85 -7.75 -1.26
C ILE A 165 -10.19 -9.17 -1.67
N ASP A 166 -10.12 -9.49 -2.96
CA ASP A 166 -10.42 -10.82 -3.52
C ASP A 166 -9.53 -11.90 -2.86
N TRP A 167 -8.25 -11.57 -2.61
CA TRP A 167 -7.35 -12.49 -1.91
C TRP A 167 -7.78 -12.75 -0.47
N VAL A 168 -8.18 -11.71 0.30
CA VAL A 168 -8.68 -11.89 1.67
C VAL A 168 -9.94 -12.74 1.67
N GLU A 169 -10.88 -12.48 0.78
CA GLU A 169 -12.12 -13.24 0.66
C GLU A 169 -11.83 -14.72 0.36
N ALA A 170 -10.98 -15.00 -0.64
CA ALA A 170 -10.59 -16.36 -0.99
C ALA A 170 -9.92 -17.12 0.16
N ASN A 171 -9.12 -16.44 0.98
CA ASN A 171 -8.42 -17.06 2.13
C ASN A 171 -9.25 -17.07 3.42
N SER A 172 -10.42 -16.43 3.43
CA SER A 172 -11.34 -16.45 4.57
C SER A 172 -12.14 -17.76 4.68
N PHE A 173 -12.38 -18.48 3.58
CA PHE A 173 -13.12 -19.72 3.55
C PHE A 173 -12.37 -20.93 4.16
N HIS A 174 -11.06 -20.82 4.43
CA HIS A 174 -10.26 -21.91 4.95
C HIS A 174 -10.15 -21.94 6.48
N SER A 175 -10.71 -20.97 7.21
CA SER A 175 -10.83 -21.05 8.67
C SER A 175 -12.21 -21.55 9.08
N LYS A 176 -12.46 -22.86 8.96
CA LYS A 176 -13.56 -23.50 9.68
C LYS A 176 -13.29 -23.32 11.17
N PHE A 177 -14.06 -22.45 11.82
CA PHE A 177 -14.18 -22.50 13.27
C PHE A 177 -14.69 -23.88 13.64
N PRO A 178 -14.11 -24.58 14.64
CA PRO A 178 -14.79 -25.70 15.25
C PRO A 178 -16.07 -25.14 15.87
N GLU A 179 -17.20 -25.75 15.54
CA GLU A 179 -18.47 -25.40 16.18
C GLU A 179 -18.32 -25.47 17.70
N PRO A 180 -18.90 -24.50 18.44
CA PRO A 180 -18.91 -24.59 19.89
C PRO A 180 -19.61 -25.92 20.29
N LYS A 181 -18.91 -26.81 20.98
CA LYS A 181 -19.53 -27.97 21.59
C LYS A 181 -20.56 -27.44 22.58
N VAL A 182 -21.82 -27.58 22.20
CA VAL A 182 -22.95 -27.39 23.14
C VAL A 182 -22.85 -28.52 24.14
N CYS A 183 -22.59 -28.17 25.40
CA CYS A 183 -22.78 -29.08 26.55
C CYS A 183 -24.22 -29.03 26.98
#